data_2b855dc9fe5c1a2d1ce0a143c0c5ddf9
#
_entry.id   2b855dc9fe5c1a2d1ce0a143c0c5ddf9
#
_cell.length_a   1.000
_cell.length_b   1.000
_cell.length_c   1.000
_cell.angle_alpha   90.00
_cell.angle_beta   90.00
_cell.angle_gamma   90.00
#
_symmetry.space_group_name_H-M   'P 1'
#
loop_
_entity.id
_entity.type
_entity.pdbx_description
1 polymer ?
#
loop_
_entity_poly.entity_id
_entity_poly.type
_entity_poly.pdbx_seq_one_letter_code
_entity_poly.pdbx_strand_id
1 'polypeptide(L)'
;AAFTRMFNIHMLAPYLINLHCANLLQRSSPADIIHISDDVTRKGSSKHIGYCASKAGLDSLTLSFAARYAPSIKVNGIAPALLLFNPDDDAAYRAKALAKSALGIEPGCEVIYQSLRYLLDNPYVTGTTLTVNGGRHIK
;
A
#
# COMPACT_ATOMS: atom_id res chain seq x y z
N ALA A 1 12.48 -7.95 -18.80
CA ALA A 1 11.09 -8.45 -18.85
C ALA A 1 10.37 -8.35 -17.50
N ALA A 2 10.89 -8.95 -16.41
CA ALA A 2 10.21 -8.94 -15.10
C ALA A 2 10.10 -7.53 -14.47
N PHE A 3 11.17 -6.74 -14.53
CA PHE A 3 11.17 -5.37 -14.02
C PHE A 3 10.12 -4.49 -14.70
N THR A 4 10.10 -4.51 -16.04
CA THR A 4 9.12 -3.75 -16.84
C THR A 4 7.69 -4.14 -16.50
N ARG A 5 7.42 -5.45 -16.31
CA ARG A 5 6.10 -5.94 -15.92
C ARG A 5 5.67 -5.39 -14.55
N MET A 6 6.56 -5.43 -13.55
CA MET A 6 6.28 -4.87 -12.22
C MET A 6 6.01 -3.38 -12.29
N PHE A 7 6.83 -2.64 -13.04
CA PHE A 7 6.64 -1.22 -13.26
C PHE A 7 5.29 -0.90 -13.91
N ASN A 8 4.92 -1.65 -14.94
CA ASN A 8 3.64 -1.46 -15.63
C ASN A 8 2.44 -1.71 -14.70
N ILE A 9 2.51 -2.74 -13.85
CA ILE A 9 1.41 -3.09 -12.95
C ILE A 9 1.34 -2.14 -11.75
N HIS A 10 2.47 -1.83 -11.12
CA HIS A 10 2.48 -1.09 -9.85
C HIS A 10 2.53 0.43 -10.02
N MET A 11 2.96 0.92 -11.17
CA MET A 11 3.11 2.36 -11.42
C MET A 11 2.29 2.85 -12.62
N LEU A 12 2.54 2.30 -13.81
CA LEU A 12 1.89 2.82 -15.02
C LEU A 12 0.36 2.63 -14.99
N ALA A 13 -0.10 1.44 -14.59
CA ALA A 13 -1.54 1.17 -14.51
C ALA A 13 -2.25 2.09 -13.50
N PRO A 14 -1.84 2.20 -12.22
CA PRO A 14 -2.48 3.16 -11.30
C PRO A 14 -2.34 4.61 -11.74
N TYR A 15 -1.22 5.00 -12.34
CA TYR A 15 -1.05 6.34 -12.90
C TYR A 15 -2.12 6.65 -13.96
N LEU A 16 -2.30 5.76 -14.94
CA LEU A 16 -3.29 5.94 -16.00
C LEU A 16 -4.73 5.88 -15.46
N ILE A 17 -5.04 4.93 -14.57
CA ILE A 17 -6.35 4.81 -13.95
C ILE A 17 -6.72 6.10 -13.20
N ASN A 18 -5.80 6.61 -12.38
CA ASN A 18 -6.04 7.83 -11.61
C ASN A 18 -6.30 9.04 -12.53
N LEU A 19 -5.54 9.16 -13.61
CA LEU A 19 -5.74 10.25 -14.57
C LEU A 19 -7.11 10.16 -15.28
N HIS A 20 -7.45 8.97 -15.76
CA HIS A 20 -8.68 8.79 -16.56
C HIS A 20 -9.96 8.78 -15.71
N CYS A 21 -9.87 8.35 -14.43
CA CYS A 21 -11.01 8.32 -13.53
C CYS A 21 -11.24 9.64 -12.77
N ALA A 22 -10.28 10.57 -12.77
CA ALA A 22 -10.35 11.79 -11.98
C ALA A 22 -11.64 12.59 -12.20
N ASN A 23 -12.01 12.84 -13.46
CA ASN A 23 -13.22 13.60 -13.80
C ASN A 23 -14.51 12.90 -13.32
N LEU A 24 -14.52 11.56 -13.31
CA LEU A 24 -15.65 10.79 -12.80
C LEU A 24 -15.74 10.89 -11.28
N LEU A 25 -14.60 10.74 -10.60
CA LEU A 25 -14.51 10.84 -9.14
C LEU A 25 -14.88 12.23 -8.63
N GLN A 26 -14.48 13.29 -9.33
CA GLN A 26 -14.80 14.65 -8.94
C GLN A 26 -16.29 14.98 -8.98
N ARG A 27 -17.10 14.18 -9.67
CA ARG A 27 -18.57 14.32 -9.66
C ARG A 27 -19.21 13.74 -8.42
N SER A 28 -18.48 12.96 -7.65
CA SER A 28 -18.90 12.36 -6.38
C SER A 28 -18.18 13.11 -5.22
N SER A 29 -18.89 13.36 -4.15
CA SER A 29 -18.31 13.97 -2.94
C SER A 29 -18.87 13.26 -1.71
N PRO A 30 -18.04 12.70 -0.85
CA PRO A 30 -16.57 12.60 -0.94
C PRO A 30 -16.09 11.58 -1.98
N ALA A 31 -14.85 11.75 -2.46
CA ALA A 31 -14.19 10.81 -3.36
C ALA A 31 -12.79 10.46 -2.84
N ASP A 32 -12.41 9.19 -3.01
CA ASP A 32 -11.16 8.65 -2.52
C ASP A 32 -10.46 7.78 -3.57
N ILE A 33 -9.14 7.84 -3.59
CA ILE A 33 -8.25 6.88 -4.25
C ILE A 33 -7.38 6.25 -3.18
N ILE A 34 -7.35 4.91 -3.14
CA ILE A 34 -6.52 4.16 -2.19
C ILE A 34 -5.57 3.25 -2.96
N HIS A 35 -4.28 3.44 -2.75
CA HIS A 35 -3.22 2.59 -3.29
C HIS A 35 -2.80 1.54 -2.25
N ILE A 36 -2.64 0.30 -2.68
CA ILE A 36 -2.08 -0.75 -1.84
C ILE A 36 -0.58 -0.88 -2.16
N SER A 37 0.23 -0.34 -1.27
CA SER A 37 1.68 -0.36 -1.33
C SER A 37 2.27 -1.58 -0.61
N ASP A 38 3.44 -1.46 -0.02
CA ASP A 38 4.09 -2.52 0.74
C ASP A 38 5.05 -1.89 1.77
N ASP A 39 5.09 -2.43 2.99
CA ASP A 39 6.00 -1.98 4.06
C ASP A 39 7.49 -2.07 3.66
N VAL A 40 7.83 -2.96 2.73
CA VAL A 40 9.21 -3.16 2.25
C VAL A 40 9.81 -1.90 1.62
N THR A 41 9.00 -0.97 1.13
CA THR A 41 9.46 0.31 0.55
C THR A 41 10.27 1.14 1.53
N ARG A 42 10.03 0.98 2.84
CA ARG A 42 10.68 1.74 3.90
C ARG A 42 12.12 1.30 4.17
N LYS A 43 12.45 0.04 3.91
CA LYS A 43 13.78 -0.54 4.19
C LYS A 43 14.52 -0.98 2.93
N GLY A 44 13.78 -1.19 1.84
CA GLY A 44 14.29 -1.84 0.66
C GLY A 44 14.51 -3.35 0.85
N SER A 45 15.01 -4.01 -0.17
CA SER A 45 15.31 -5.44 -0.14
C SER A 45 16.44 -5.76 -1.12
N SER A 46 17.51 -6.36 -0.65
CA SER A 46 18.60 -6.84 -1.52
C SER A 46 18.14 -7.95 -2.49
N LYS A 47 17.09 -8.68 -2.14
CA LYS A 47 16.55 -9.78 -2.95
C LYS A 47 15.50 -9.32 -3.97
N HIS A 48 14.71 -8.28 -3.64
CA HIS A 48 13.54 -7.86 -4.43
C HIS A 48 13.64 -6.39 -4.87
N ILE A 49 14.80 -5.98 -5.41
CA ILE A 49 15.13 -4.58 -5.73
C ILE A 49 14.07 -3.95 -6.66
N GLY A 50 13.74 -4.60 -7.78
CA GLY A 50 12.78 -4.08 -8.75
C GLY A 50 11.36 -3.97 -8.20
N TYR A 51 10.93 -4.92 -7.38
CA TYR A 51 9.65 -4.87 -6.68
C TYR A 51 9.58 -3.69 -5.72
N CYS A 52 10.59 -3.54 -4.86
CA CYS A 52 10.66 -2.42 -3.92
C CYS A 52 10.64 -1.07 -4.64
N ALA A 53 11.42 -0.92 -5.72
CA ALA A 53 11.43 0.30 -6.51
C ALA A 53 10.06 0.61 -7.11
N SER A 54 9.35 -0.39 -7.65
CA SER A 54 8.02 -0.20 -8.22
C SER A 54 6.97 0.17 -7.17
N LYS A 55 7.03 -0.41 -5.97
CA LYS A 55 6.12 -0.07 -4.87
C LYS A 55 6.45 1.29 -4.25
N ALA A 56 7.72 1.67 -4.15
CA ALA A 56 8.12 3.01 -3.73
C ALA A 56 7.65 4.08 -4.74
N GLY A 57 7.65 3.75 -6.03
CA GLY A 57 7.06 4.60 -7.05
C GLY A 57 5.55 4.79 -6.84
N LEU A 58 4.82 3.76 -6.42
CA LEU A 58 3.40 3.88 -6.08
C LEU A 58 3.18 4.80 -4.87
N ASP A 59 4.06 4.75 -3.85
CA ASP A 59 4.01 5.68 -2.72
C ASP A 59 4.21 7.13 -3.18
N SER A 60 5.13 7.37 -4.12
CA SER A 60 5.33 8.68 -4.74
C SER A 60 4.11 9.14 -5.53
N LEU A 61 3.45 8.23 -6.27
CA LEU A 61 2.20 8.54 -6.96
C LEU A 61 1.09 8.94 -5.99
N THR A 62 1.01 8.30 -4.82
CA THR A 62 0.05 8.66 -3.77
C THR A 62 0.20 10.12 -3.35
N LEU A 63 1.41 10.56 -3.06
CA LEU A 63 1.70 11.96 -2.68
C LEU A 63 1.37 12.94 -3.82
N SER A 64 1.81 12.61 -5.03
CA SER A 64 1.66 13.48 -6.19
C SER A 64 0.19 13.67 -6.59
N PHE A 65 -0.58 12.59 -6.59
CA PHE A 65 -2.01 12.65 -6.89
C PHE A 65 -2.81 13.31 -5.76
N ALA A 66 -2.43 13.11 -4.49
CA ALA A 66 -3.03 13.83 -3.37
C ALA A 66 -2.88 15.33 -3.53
N ALA A 67 -1.67 15.83 -3.85
CA ALA A 67 -1.41 17.22 -4.10
C ALA A 67 -2.19 17.75 -5.31
N ARG A 68 -2.31 16.94 -6.37
CA ARG A 68 -2.98 17.36 -7.61
C ARG A 68 -4.49 17.45 -7.46
N TYR A 69 -5.11 16.53 -6.71
CA TYR A 69 -6.57 16.38 -6.69
C TYR A 69 -7.26 16.96 -5.45
N ALA A 70 -6.49 17.40 -4.46
CA ALA A 70 -7.07 18.13 -3.34
C ALA A 70 -7.73 19.45 -3.79
N PRO A 71 -8.84 19.86 -3.20
CA PRO A 71 -9.60 19.18 -2.13
C PRO A 71 -10.65 18.19 -2.63
N SER A 72 -10.79 17.99 -3.95
CA SER A 72 -11.91 17.25 -4.55
C SER A 72 -11.83 15.73 -4.33
N ILE A 73 -10.61 15.18 -4.28
CA ILE A 73 -10.37 13.75 -4.09
C ILE A 73 -9.26 13.58 -3.06
N LYS A 74 -9.49 12.75 -2.04
CA LYS A 74 -8.44 12.30 -1.14
C LYS A 74 -7.67 11.15 -1.80
N VAL A 75 -6.34 11.15 -1.67
CA VAL A 75 -5.50 10.08 -2.19
C VAL A 75 -4.57 9.61 -1.10
N ASN A 76 -4.70 8.35 -0.71
CA ASN A 76 -3.95 7.73 0.37
C ASN A 76 -3.42 6.35 -0.03
N GLY A 77 -2.49 5.83 0.74
CA GLY A 77 -1.95 4.49 0.60
C GLY A 77 -2.14 3.63 1.85
N ILE A 78 -2.09 2.32 1.67
CA ILE A 78 -1.97 1.35 2.75
C ILE A 78 -0.75 0.49 2.42
N ALA A 79 0.20 0.40 3.35
CA ALA A 79 1.43 -0.37 3.21
C ALA A 79 1.45 -1.53 4.22
N PRO A 80 0.91 -2.69 3.83
CA PRO A 80 0.94 -3.88 4.67
C PRO A 80 2.32 -4.55 4.66
N ALA A 81 2.59 -5.33 5.72
CA ALA A 81 3.59 -6.38 5.72
C ALA A 81 2.90 -7.75 5.54
N LEU A 82 3.26 -8.74 6.39
CA LEU A 82 2.58 -10.03 6.39
C LEU A 82 1.09 -9.86 6.74
N LEU A 83 0.21 -10.42 5.92
CA LEU A 83 -1.22 -10.51 6.17
C LEU A 83 -1.67 -11.96 6.41
N LEU A 84 -1.33 -12.85 5.48
CA LEU A 84 -1.70 -14.26 5.48
C LEU A 84 -0.51 -15.12 5.05
N PHE A 85 -0.44 -16.31 5.60
CA PHE A 85 0.43 -17.36 5.09
C PHE A 85 -0.24 -18.14 3.96
N ASN A 86 0.59 -18.66 3.06
CA ASN A 86 0.10 -19.67 2.12
C ASN A 86 -0.14 -20.99 2.85
N PRO A 87 -1.07 -21.84 2.38
CA PRO A 87 -1.31 -23.15 2.97
C PRO A 87 -0.05 -24.02 3.06
N ASP A 88 0.84 -23.90 2.07
CA ASP A 88 2.06 -24.70 1.95
C ASP A 88 3.26 -24.13 2.73
N ASP A 89 3.13 -22.98 3.36
CA ASP A 89 4.19 -22.41 4.20
C ASP A 89 4.40 -23.27 5.44
N ASP A 90 5.62 -23.80 5.62
CA ASP A 90 5.95 -24.66 6.75
C ASP A 90 6.06 -23.90 8.08
N ALA A 91 6.07 -24.65 9.19
CA ALA A 91 6.11 -24.08 10.54
C ALA A 91 7.38 -23.24 10.80
N ALA A 92 8.53 -23.64 10.25
CA ALA A 92 9.79 -22.94 10.42
C ALA A 92 9.76 -21.57 9.68
N TYR A 93 9.23 -21.55 8.46
CA TYR A 93 9.04 -20.31 7.71
C TYR A 93 8.06 -19.38 8.43
N ARG A 94 6.92 -19.90 8.89
CA ARG A 94 5.91 -19.11 9.63
C ARG A 94 6.51 -18.48 10.89
N ALA A 95 7.21 -19.26 11.71
CA ALA A 95 7.88 -18.76 12.92
C ALA A 95 8.88 -17.64 12.60
N LYS A 96 9.72 -17.82 11.57
CA LYS A 96 10.68 -16.83 11.11
C LYS A 96 10.01 -15.55 10.59
N ALA A 97 8.89 -15.69 9.89
CA ALA A 97 8.15 -14.53 9.37
C ALA A 97 7.47 -13.74 10.49
N LEU A 98 6.83 -14.41 11.44
CA LEU A 98 6.21 -13.78 12.62
C LEU A 98 7.23 -13.06 13.50
N ALA A 99 8.42 -13.62 13.66
CA ALA A 99 9.50 -13.02 14.43
C ALA A 99 9.98 -11.66 13.87
N LYS A 100 9.61 -11.29 12.65
CA LYS A 100 9.99 -10.02 12.01
C LYS A 100 9.17 -8.83 12.49
N SER A 101 8.02 -9.04 13.12
CA SER A 101 7.18 -7.97 13.65
C SER A 101 7.14 -7.99 15.18
N ALA A 102 6.89 -6.83 15.80
CA ALA A 102 6.82 -6.75 17.26
C ALA A 102 5.59 -7.49 17.81
N LEU A 103 4.46 -7.45 17.07
CA LEU A 103 3.24 -8.15 17.48
C LEU A 103 3.29 -9.66 17.25
N GLY A 104 4.09 -10.15 16.30
CA GLY A 104 4.33 -11.58 16.08
C GLY A 104 3.09 -12.41 15.73
N ILE A 105 2.11 -11.81 15.04
CA ILE A 105 0.85 -12.48 14.68
C ILE A 105 0.62 -12.47 13.16
N GLU A 106 -0.20 -13.39 12.68
CA GLU A 106 -0.82 -13.39 11.35
C GLU A 106 -2.17 -12.66 11.45
N PRO A 107 -2.27 -11.40 10.98
CA PRO A 107 -3.45 -10.58 11.28
C PRO A 107 -4.66 -10.89 10.40
N GLY A 108 -4.47 -11.49 9.24
CA GLY A 108 -5.52 -11.65 8.23
C GLY A 108 -5.81 -10.38 7.45
N CYS A 109 -6.78 -10.45 6.52
CA CYS A 109 -7.13 -9.32 5.66
C CYS A 109 -8.00 -8.26 6.34
N GLU A 110 -8.60 -8.58 7.48
CA GLU A 110 -9.48 -7.66 8.22
C GLU A 110 -8.78 -6.36 8.59
N VAL A 111 -7.49 -6.38 8.89
CA VAL A 111 -6.70 -5.19 9.23
C VAL A 111 -6.59 -4.19 8.06
N ILE A 112 -6.65 -4.69 6.83
CA ILE A 112 -6.68 -3.84 5.63
C ILE A 112 -8.05 -3.19 5.47
N TYR A 113 -9.13 -3.94 5.69
CA TYR A 113 -10.48 -3.38 5.67
C TYR A 113 -10.64 -2.27 6.72
N GLN A 114 -10.19 -2.49 7.95
CA GLN A 114 -10.21 -1.48 9.02
C GLN A 114 -9.41 -0.23 8.65
N SER A 115 -8.23 -0.43 8.04
CA SER A 115 -7.39 0.66 7.54
C SER A 115 -8.07 1.45 6.42
N LEU A 116 -8.70 0.74 5.49
CA LEU A 116 -9.49 1.34 4.42
C LEU A 116 -10.64 2.17 4.99
N ARG A 117 -11.42 1.60 5.91
CA ARG A 117 -12.53 2.31 6.58
C ARG A 117 -12.04 3.58 7.27
N TYR A 118 -10.94 3.51 8.02
CA TYR A 118 -10.33 4.69 8.65
C TYR A 118 -10.01 5.80 7.64
N LEU A 119 -9.38 5.45 6.52
CA LEU A 119 -9.02 6.43 5.50
C LEU A 119 -10.24 7.05 4.80
N LEU A 120 -11.27 6.25 4.54
CA LEU A 120 -12.52 6.72 3.92
C LEU A 120 -13.31 7.64 4.87
N ASP A 121 -13.43 7.24 6.13
CA ASP A 121 -14.27 7.93 7.12
C ASP A 121 -13.61 9.20 7.69
N ASN A 122 -12.27 9.33 7.56
CA ASN A 122 -11.56 10.50 8.06
C ASN A 122 -11.44 11.59 6.98
N PRO A 123 -12.14 12.74 7.13
CA PRO A 123 -12.16 13.79 6.11
C PRO A 123 -10.86 14.62 6.06
N TYR A 124 -9.95 14.44 7.01
CA TYR A 124 -8.76 15.29 7.14
C TYR A 124 -7.44 14.53 6.87
N VAL A 125 -7.54 13.36 6.19
CA VAL A 125 -6.39 12.53 5.85
C VAL A 125 -6.28 12.40 4.32
N THR A 126 -5.23 12.98 3.75
CA THR A 126 -4.84 12.82 2.34
C THR A 126 -3.32 12.91 2.19
N GLY A 127 -2.75 12.24 1.19
CA GLY A 127 -1.32 12.22 0.96
C GLY A 127 -0.53 11.39 1.99
N THR A 128 -1.17 10.46 2.67
CA THR A 128 -0.49 9.56 3.62
C THR A 128 -0.50 8.12 3.15
N THR A 129 0.54 7.37 3.51
CA THR A 129 0.56 5.91 3.39
C THR A 129 0.54 5.32 4.79
N LEU A 130 -0.58 4.70 5.14
CA LEU A 130 -0.78 4.07 6.44
C LEU A 130 -0.02 2.75 6.51
N THR A 131 0.92 2.65 7.43
CA THR A 131 1.71 1.44 7.65
C THR A 131 0.96 0.45 8.52
N VAL A 132 0.79 -0.78 8.02
CA VAL A 132 0.11 -1.90 8.71
C VAL A 132 1.06 -3.09 8.76
N ASN A 133 2.00 -3.08 9.72
CA ASN A 133 3.14 -4.00 9.73
C ASN A 133 3.42 -4.67 11.09
N GLY A 134 2.53 -4.53 12.06
CA GLY A 134 2.70 -5.13 13.39
C GLY A 134 3.97 -4.68 14.13
N GLY A 135 4.43 -3.45 13.87
CA GLY A 135 5.65 -2.92 14.49
C GLY A 135 6.95 -3.47 13.88
N ARG A 136 6.93 -3.88 12.61
CA ARG A 136 8.12 -4.41 11.92
C ARG A 136 9.26 -3.39 11.79
N HIS A 137 8.95 -2.11 11.82
CA HIS A 137 9.90 -1.01 11.69
C HIS A 137 10.67 -0.69 12.98
N ILE A 138 10.22 -1.20 14.12
CA ILE A 138 10.85 -0.99 15.43
C ILE A 138 11.61 -2.22 15.94
N LYS A 139 11.78 -3.26 15.09
CA LYS A 139 12.41 -4.53 15.44
C LYS A 139 13.70 -4.82 14.67
#